data_06461a2c5c793639cba465f13a7c1e97
#
_entry.id   06461a2c5c793639cba465f13a7c1e97
#
_cell.length_a   1.000
_cell.length_b   1.000
_cell.length_c   1.000
_cell.angle_alpha   90.00
_cell.angle_beta   90.00
_cell.angle_gamma   90.00
#
_symmetry.space_group_name_H-M   'P 1'
#
loop_
_entity.id
_entity.type
_entity.pdbx_description
1 polymer ?
#
loop_
_entity_poly.entity_id
_entity_poly.type
_entity_poly.pdbx_seq_one_letter_code
_entity_poly.pdbx_strand_id
1 'polypeptide(L)'
;NYAWRFSFHANYKESYGSITDLYPAAYRTDYRNYRMNNGILPVYRNQSYSLYGEYKSTVREFFSTLSLNHNRGWSDRIFEQQVRDGQVSLVSHRLSNYSSGWTVKGTLSKGFYDWGLKTSLSYLLGRNNAEQLSAGERLPYRYDFMQYEPKLIWSPLRSFSASYQATI
;
A
#
# COMPACT_ATOMS: atom_id res chain seq x y z
N ASN A 1 15.69 -31.00 -2.11
CA ASN A 1 14.50 -30.74 -1.29
C ASN A 1 13.82 -29.47 -1.77
N TYR A 2 12.52 -29.50 -1.94
CA TYR A 2 11.68 -28.33 -2.24
C TYR A 2 10.54 -28.28 -1.21
N ALA A 3 10.11 -27.07 -0.89
CA ALA A 3 9.01 -26.85 0.04
C ALA A 3 8.08 -25.76 -0.49
N TRP A 4 6.80 -25.99 -0.28
CA TRP A 4 5.73 -25.04 -0.51
C TRP A 4 5.17 -24.58 0.84
N ARG A 5 4.89 -23.30 0.94
CA ARG A 5 4.19 -22.71 2.08
C ARG A 5 3.09 -21.80 1.57
N PHE A 6 1.90 -21.96 2.10
CA PHE A 6 0.79 -21.06 1.84
C PHE A 6 0.20 -20.56 3.15
N SER A 7 -0.22 -19.32 3.17
CA SER A 7 -1.00 -18.78 4.28
C SER A 7 -2.06 -17.81 3.78
N PHE A 8 -3.18 -17.80 4.46
CA PHE A 8 -4.29 -16.88 4.21
C PHE A 8 -4.64 -16.19 5.52
N HIS A 9 -4.82 -14.87 5.46
CA HIS A 9 -5.25 -14.05 6.57
C HIS A 9 -6.43 -13.19 6.13
N ALA A 10 -7.47 -13.18 6.96
CA ALA A 10 -8.59 -12.27 6.81
C ALA A 10 -8.72 -11.48 8.11
N ASN A 11 -8.87 -10.17 8.02
CA ASN A 11 -9.04 -9.30 9.16
C ASN A 11 -10.18 -8.32 8.92
N TYR A 12 -11.00 -8.13 9.94
CA TYR A 12 -12.01 -7.08 10.01
C TYR A 12 -11.71 -6.21 11.23
N LYS A 13 -11.65 -4.91 11.01
CA LYS A 13 -11.41 -3.94 12.07
C LYS A 13 -12.44 -2.81 11.97
N GLU A 14 -13.09 -2.54 13.08
CA GLU A 14 -13.86 -1.33 13.30
C GLU A 14 -13.06 -0.40 14.23
N SER A 15 -13.01 0.86 13.91
CA SER A 15 -12.35 1.88 14.73
C SER A 15 -13.14 3.18 14.66
N TYR A 16 -12.99 3.96 15.70
CA TYR A 16 -13.63 5.26 15.83
C TYR A 16 -12.57 6.36 15.69
N GLY A 17 -12.99 7.55 15.32
CA GLY A 17 -12.12 8.71 15.28
C GLY A 17 -11.56 9.09 16.64
N SER A 18 -10.82 10.16 16.67
CA SER A 18 -10.20 10.70 17.86
C SER A 18 -11.08 11.78 18.51
N ILE A 19 -10.76 12.14 19.75
CA ILE A 19 -11.45 13.23 20.46
C ILE A 19 -11.39 14.56 19.70
N THR A 20 -10.34 14.79 18.92
CA THR A 20 -10.21 15.97 18.07
C THR A 20 -11.26 16.04 16.97
N ASP A 21 -11.85 14.91 16.58
CA ASP A 21 -12.92 14.87 15.59
C ASP A 21 -14.25 15.42 16.12
N LEU A 22 -14.43 15.44 17.44
CA LEU A 22 -15.58 16.04 18.12
C LEU A 22 -15.51 17.57 18.18
N TYR A 23 -14.38 18.16 17.83
CA TYR A 23 -14.22 19.61 17.85
C TYR A 23 -14.77 20.22 16.56
N PRO A 24 -15.92 20.93 16.59
CA PRO A 24 -16.61 21.36 15.38
C PRO A 24 -16.07 22.65 14.78
N ALA A 25 -15.13 23.34 15.45
CA ALA A 25 -14.54 24.57 14.94
C ALA A 25 -13.35 24.30 14.03
N ALA A 26 -13.09 25.26 13.13
CA ALA A 26 -11.90 25.21 12.31
C ALA A 26 -10.64 25.38 13.18
N TYR A 27 -9.69 24.49 13.03
CA TYR A 27 -8.40 24.60 13.70
C TYR A 27 -7.25 24.44 12.70
N ARG A 28 -6.15 25.07 13.01
CA ARG A 28 -4.97 25.10 12.17
C ARG A 28 -4.15 23.85 12.40
N THR A 29 -3.84 23.11 11.33
CA THR A 29 -2.96 21.94 11.38
C THR A 29 -1.51 22.30 11.07
N ASP A 30 -1.31 23.29 10.20
CA ASP A 30 -0.03 23.93 9.92
C ASP A 30 -0.23 25.37 9.40
N TYR A 31 0.83 26.02 8.91
CA TYR A 31 0.75 27.45 8.54
C TYR A 31 -0.18 27.77 7.35
N ARG A 32 -0.54 26.77 6.51
CA ARG A 32 -1.46 26.93 5.35
C ARG A 32 -2.68 26.03 5.42
N ASN A 33 -2.69 25.05 6.31
CA ASN A 33 -3.74 24.04 6.35
C ASN A 33 -4.64 24.21 7.56
N TYR A 34 -5.93 24.22 7.31
CA TYR A 34 -6.97 24.22 8.31
C TYR A 34 -7.79 22.94 8.20
N ARG A 35 -8.33 22.50 9.31
CA ARG A 35 -9.25 21.38 9.37
C ARG A 35 -10.49 21.80 10.13
N MET A 36 -11.66 21.46 9.58
CA MET A 36 -12.95 21.66 10.22
C MET A 36 -13.69 20.31 10.26
N ASN A 37 -13.96 19.86 11.46
CA ASN A 37 -14.72 18.65 11.71
C ASN A 37 -16.20 19.01 11.95
N ASN A 38 -17.07 18.00 11.84
CA ASN A 38 -18.51 18.17 12.01
C ASN A 38 -19.01 17.89 13.44
N GLY A 39 -18.09 17.72 14.41
CA GLY A 39 -18.41 17.44 15.81
C GLY A 39 -18.98 16.02 16.06
N ILE A 40 -18.86 15.13 15.10
CA ILE A 40 -19.34 13.75 15.21
C ILE A 40 -18.16 12.80 15.14
N LEU A 41 -18.15 11.79 16.02
CA LEU A 41 -17.12 10.75 16.02
C LEU A 41 -17.31 9.85 14.78
N PRO A 42 -16.38 9.83 13.84
CA PRO A 42 -16.51 8.98 12.67
C PRO A 42 -16.28 7.51 12.98
N VAL A 43 -16.95 6.66 12.23
CA VAL A 43 -16.76 5.22 12.24
C VAL A 43 -15.97 4.81 11.01
N TYR A 44 -14.95 4.01 11.21
CA TYR A 44 -14.13 3.42 10.15
C TYR A 44 -14.24 1.90 10.22
N ARG A 45 -14.53 1.27 9.10
CA ARG A 45 -14.53 -0.19 8.95
C ARG A 45 -13.53 -0.58 7.89
N ASN A 46 -12.66 -1.50 8.22
CA ASN A 46 -11.66 -2.00 7.29
C ASN A 46 -11.69 -3.52 7.24
N GLN A 47 -11.70 -4.05 6.03
CA GLN A 47 -11.56 -5.47 5.73
C GLN A 47 -10.28 -5.66 4.95
N SER A 48 -9.44 -6.59 5.39
CA SER A 48 -8.22 -6.94 4.68
C SER A 48 -8.12 -8.44 4.50
N TYR A 49 -7.72 -8.83 3.30
CA TYR A 49 -7.50 -10.21 2.89
C TYR A 49 -6.08 -10.32 2.34
N SER A 50 -5.31 -11.26 2.87
CA SER A 50 -3.95 -11.51 2.44
C SER A 50 -3.76 -12.98 2.11
N LEU A 51 -3.26 -13.26 0.93
CA LEU A 51 -2.82 -14.58 0.50
C LEU A 51 -1.32 -14.52 0.28
N TYR A 52 -0.58 -15.43 0.90
CA TYR A 52 0.85 -15.57 0.73
C TYR A 52 1.20 -16.96 0.27
N GLY A 53 2.08 -17.03 -0.72
CA GLY A 53 2.68 -18.28 -1.23
C GLY A 53 4.20 -18.16 -1.29
N GLU A 54 4.87 -19.21 -0.90
CA GLU A 54 6.32 -19.33 -0.96
C GLU A 54 6.68 -20.68 -1.57
N TYR A 55 7.61 -20.67 -2.50
CA TYR A 55 8.27 -21.86 -3.03
C TYR A 55 9.78 -21.76 -2.81
N LYS A 56 10.35 -22.81 -2.25
CA LYS A 56 11.78 -22.91 -1.96
C LYS A 56 12.33 -24.22 -2.48
N SER A 57 13.33 -24.15 -3.35
CA SER A 57 14.12 -25.29 -3.79
C SER A 57 15.61 -25.02 -3.59
N THR A 58 16.19 -25.63 -2.56
CA THR A 58 17.59 -25.46 -2.22
C THR A 58 18.51 -26.10 -3.27
N VAL A 59 18.14 -27.26 -3.81
CA VAL A 59 18.92 -27.96 -4.82
C VAL A 59 19.00 -27.18 -6.14
N ARG A 60 17.90 -26.51 -6.52
CA ARG A 60 17.85 -25.67 -7.73
C ARG A 60 18.23 -24.24 -7.48
N GLU A 61 18.52 -23.86 -6.23
CA GLU A 61 18.75 -22.47 -5.80
C GLU A 61 17.66 -21.51 -6.30
N PHE A 62 16.41 -22.00 -6.30
CA PHE A 62 15.27 -21.23 -6.76
C PHE A 62 14.33 -20.91 -5.59
N PHE A 63 14.04 -19.61 -5.41
CA PHE A 63 13.16 -19.10 -4.37
C PHE A 63 12.14 -18.18 -5.01
N SER A 64 10.88 -18.36 -4.66
CA SER A 64 9.79 -17.52 -5.14
C SER A 64 8.85 -17.21 -4.00
N THR A 65 8.45 -15.95 -3.88
CA THR A 65 7.38 -15.53 -2.98
C THR A 65 6.34 -14.73 -3.75
N LEU A 66 5.08 -14.88 -3.36
CA LEU A 66 3.97 -14.12 -3.89
C LEU A 66 3.05 -13.75 -2.73
N SER A 67 2.71 -12.47 -2.63
CA SER A 67 1.74 -11.94 -1.68
C SER A 67 0.68 -11.15 -2.43
N LEU A 68 -0.58 -11.52 -2.23
CA LEU A 68 -1.76 -10.81 -2.71
C LEU A 68 -2.46 -10.20 -1.51
N ASN A 69 -2.69 -8.89 -1.55
CA ASN A 69 -3.42 -8.19 -0.49
C ASN A 69 -4.59 -7.44 -1.12
N HIS A 70 -5.75 -7.57 -0.53
CA HIS A 70 -6.94 -6.81 -0.88
C HIS A 70 -7.50 -6.12 0.35
N ASN A 71 -7.70 -4.82 0.27
CA ASN A 71 -8.24 -4.00 1.34
C ASN A 71 -9.52 -3.32 0.87
N ARG A 72 -10.51 -3.27 1.77
CA ARG A 72 -11.75 -2.51 1.60
C ARG A 72 -11.96 -1.66 2.83
N GLY A 73 -12.09 -0.36 2.63
CA GLY A 73 -12.38 0.61 3.67
C GLY A 73 -13.77 1.20 3.48
N TRP A 74 -14.43 1.46 4.58
CA TRP A 74 -15.65 2.24 4.65
C TRP A 74 -15.55 3.24 5.81
N SER A 75 -16.05 4.44 5.57
CA SER A 75 -16.15 5.49 6.58
C SER A 75 -17.49 6.20 6.40
N ASP A 76 -18.08 6.69 7.48
CA ASP A 76 -19.26 7.57 7.45
C ASP A 76 -18.89 9.04 7.26
N ARG A 77 -17.62 9.31 6.93
CA ARG A 77 -17.08 10.65 6.72
C ARG A 77 -16.24 10.74 5.45
N ILE A 78 -16.44 11.82 4.70
CA ILE A 78 -15.58 12.24 3.60
C ILE A 78 -15.07 13.66 3.87
N PHE A 79 -13.86 13.95 3.40
CA PHE A 79 -13.29 15.28 3.46
C PHE A 79 -13.40 15.97 2.10
N GLU A 80 -13.81 17.22 2.13
CA GLU A 80 -13.75 18.14 0.99
C GLU A 80 -12.55 19.06 1.16
N GLN A 81 -11.72 19.14 0.14
CA GLN A 81 -10.62 20.08 0.06
C GLN A 81 -11.11 21.38 -0.59
N GLN A 82 -11.02 22.47 0.14
CA GLN A 82 -11.32 23.81 -0.35
C GLN A 82 -10.04 24.63 -0.35
N VAL A 83 -9.73 25.27 -1.48
CA VAL A 83 -8.57 26.17 -1.59
C VAL A 83 -9.09 27.59 -1.74
N ARG A 84 -8.74 28.47 -0.82
CA ARG A 84 -9.10 29.88 -0.84
C ARG A 84 -7.91 30.73 -0.40
N ASP A 85 -7.56 31.72 -1.19
CA ASP A 85 -6.47 32.68 -0.88
C ASP A 85 -5.13 32.02 -0.51
N GLY A 86 -4.78 30.91 -1.20
CA GLY A 86 -3.55 30.15 -0.93
C GLY A 86 -3.57 29.31 0.34
N GLN A 87 -4.71 29.26 1.02
CA GLN A 87 -4.95 28.38 2.18
C GLN A 87 -5.77 27.17 1.76
N VAL A 88 -5.45 26.01 2.34
CA VAL A 88 -6.16 24.75 2.12
C VAL A 88 -6.98 24.44 3.36
N SER A 89 -8.28 24.27 3.19
CA SER A 89 -9.19 23.85 4.24
C SER A 89 -9.75 22.47 3.94
N LEU A 90 -9.63 21.55 4.89
CA LEU A 90 -10.26 20.23 4.84
C LEU A 90 -11.54 20.27 5.68
N VAL A 91 -12.67 20.25 4.99
CA VAL A 91 -14.00 20.27 5.62
C VAL A 91 -14.56 18.86 5.65
N SER A 92 -14.98 18.43 6.82
CA SER A 92 -15.56 17.10 7.05
C SER A 92 -17.05 17.10 6.79
N HIS A 93 -17.52 16.20 5.95
CA HIS A 93 -18.91 15.94 5.66
C HIS A 93 -19.32 14.54 6.14
N ARG A 94 -20.52 14.42 6.69
CA ARG A 94 -21.11 13.13 7.07
C ARG A 94 -21.70 12.45 5.84
N LEU A 95 -20.85 11.82 5.07
CA LEU A 95 -21.19 11.07 3.88
C LEU A 95 -20.40 9.77 3.86
N SER A 96 -21.04 8.68 3.46
CA SER A 96 -20.31 7.40 3.30
C SER A 96 -19.19 7.55 2.28
N ASN A 97 -18.02 7.08 2.62
CA ASN A 97 -16.85 7.05 1.77
C ASN A 97 -16.35 5.60 1.67
N TYR A 98 -16.09 5.16 0.46
CA TYR A 98 -15.60 3.83 0.18
C TYR A 98 -14.21 3.91 -0.45
N SER A 99 -13.35 3.01 0.00
CA SER A 99 -12.05 2.80 -0.63
C SER A 99 -11.83 1.31 -0.84
N SER A 100 -11.14 0.95 -1.89
CA SER A 100 -10.72 -0.42 -2.11
C SER A 100 -9.38 -0.44 -2.82
N GLY A 101 -8.55 -1.41 -2.47
CA GLY A 101 -7.26 -1.55 -3.11
C GLY A 101 -6.83 -2.99 -3.15
N TRP A 102 -5.98 -3.31 -4.10
CA TRP A 102 -5.25 -4.56 -4.14
C TRP A 102 -3.77 -4.29 -4.39
N THR A 103 -2.95 -5.14 -3.82
CA THR A 103 -1.50 -5.07 -3.97
C THR A 103 -0.96 -6.47 -4.20
N VAL A 104 -0.15 -6.63 -5.23
CA VAL A 104 0.62 -7.84 -5.52
C VAL A 104 2.07 -7.53 -5.29
N LYS A 105 2.71 -8.28 -4.41
CA LYS A 105 4.14 -8.20 -4.15
C LYS A 105 4.75 -9.58 -4.30
N GLY A 106 5.90 -9.67 -4.95
CA GLY A 106 6.60 -10.91 -5.03
C GLY A 106 8.09 -10.75 -5.27
N THR A 107 8.79 -11.85 -5.04
CA THR A 107 10.21 -11.96 -5.33
C THR A 107 10.47 -13.26 -6.07
N LEU A 108 11.35 -13.22 -7.05
CA LEU A 108 11.90 -14.37 -7.73
C LEU A 108 13.42 -14.31 -7.55
N SER A 109 14.05 -15.40 -7.14
CA SER A 109 15.49 -15.47 -7.00
C SER A 109 15.98 -16.80 -7.54
N LYS A 110 17.04 -16.74 -8.36
CA LYS A 110 17.68 -17.89 -8.94
C LYS A 110 19.19 -17.78 -8.79
N GLY A 111 19.81 -18.81 -8.23
CA GLY A 111 21.24 -19.02 -8.22
C GLY A 111 21.69 -19.92 -9.38
N PHE A 112 22.86 -19.63 -9.93
CA PHE A 112 23.56 -20.41 -10.93
C PHE A 112 24.97 -20.69 -10.40
N TYR A 113 25.09 -21.78 -9.65
CA TYR A 113 26.30 -22.12 -8.89
C TYR A 113 27.54 -22.15 -9.79
N ASP A 114 27.44 -22.82 -10.96
CA ASP A 114 28.57 -23.02 -11.87
C ASP A 114 29.12 -21.70 -12.42
N TRP A 115 28.32 -20.66 -12.45
CA TRP A 115 28.69 -19.35 -12.97
C TRP A 115 28.97 -18.31 -11.86
N GLY A 116 28.79 -18.70 -10.61
CA GLY A 116 28.86 -17.76 -9.48
C GLY A 116 27.86 -16.62 -9.61
N LEU A 117 26.72 -16.83 -10.29
CA LEU A 117 25.74 -15.82 -10.61
C LEU A 117 24.48 -16.03 -9.77
N LYS A 118 23.98 -14.94 -9.19
CA LYS A 118 22.69 -14.90 -8.48
C LYS A 118 21.86 -13.77 -9.03
N THR A 119 20.65 -14.09 -9.46
CA THR A 119 19.70 -13.09 -9.97
C THR A 119 18.49 -13.04 -9.04
N SER A 120 17.93 -11.87 -8.86
CA SER A 120 16.64 -11.70 -8.20
C SER A 120 15.84 -10.56 -8.81
N LEU A 121 14.54 -10.73 -8.82
CA LEU A 121 13.57 -9.72 -9.24
C LEU A 121 12.53 -9.58 -8.13
N SER A 122 12.42 -8.38 -7.57
CA SER A 122 11.29 -8.00 -6.73
C SER A 122 10.32 -7.16 -7.55
N TYR A 123 9.02 -7.37 -7.32
CA TYR A 123 7.99 -6.59 -7.97
C TYR A 123 6.90 -6.20 -6.99
N LEU A 124 6.34 -5.03 -7.19
CA LEU A 124 5.23 -4.47 -6.44
C LEU A 124 4.26 -3.83 -7.42
N LEU A 125 3.03 -4.33 -7.45
CA LEU A 125 1.96 -3.82 -8.30
C LEU A 125 0.76 -3.52 -7.41
N GLY A 126 0.05 -2.45 -7.70
CA GLY A 126 -1.14 -2.17 -6.94
C GLY A 126 -2.06 -1.17 -7.62
N ARG A 127 -3.29 -1.20 -7.15
CA ARG A 127 -4.36 -0.29 -7.55
C ARG A 127 -5.17 0.08 -6.33
N ASN A 128 -5.39 1.37 -6.16
CA ASN A 128 -6.27 1.91 -5.14
C ASN A 128 -7.38 2.72 -5.82
N ASN A 129 -8.61 2.47 -5.41
CA ASN A 129 -9.78 3.24 -5.77
C ASN A 129 -10.32 3.90 -4.49
N ALA A 130 -10.62 5.17 -4.57
CA ALA A 130 -11.21 5.95 -3.51
C ALA A 130 -12.15 7.00 -4.09
N GLU A 131 -12.93 7.63 -3.24
CA GLU A 131 -13.77 8.76 -3.60
C GLU A 131 -13.25 10.01 -2.90
N GLN A 132 -13.28 11.12 -3.62
CA GLN A 132 -12.95 12.44 -3.11
C GLN A 132 -14.14 13.35 -3.30
N LEU A 133 -14.39 14.25 -2.36
CA LEU A 133 -15.38 15.29 -2.49
C LEU A 133 -14.69 16.58 -2.96
N SER A 134 -15.22 17.18 -4.05
CA SER A 134 -14.73 18.46 -4.58
C SER A 134 -15.92 19.27 -5.08
N ALA A 135 -16.05 20.50 -4.59
CA ALA A 135 -17.16 21.39 -4.91
C ALA A 135 -18.56 20.75 -4.71
N GLY A 136 -18.72 19.90 -3.70
CA GLY A 136 -19.95 19.18 -3.40
C GLY A 136 -20.20 17.94 -4.25
N GLU A 137 -19.37 17.65 -5.25
CA GLU A 137 -19.50 16.48 -6.12
C GLU A 137 -18.51 15.37 -5.70
N ARG A 138 -18.97 14.11 -5.80
CA ARG A 138 -18.13 12.94 -5.58
C ARG A 138 -17.34 12.62 -6.84
N LEU A 139 -16.04 12.66 -6.74
CA LEU A 139 -15.13 12.32 -7.82
C LEU A 139 -14.45 11.00 -7.50
N PRO A 140 -14.57 9.98 -8.37
CA PRO A 140 -13.82 8.75 -8.22
C PRO A 140 -12.35 9.04 -8.49
N TYR A 141 -11.49 8.54 -7.59
CA TYR A 141 -10.05 8.65 -7.71
C TYR A 141 -9.47 7.25 -7.80
N ARG A 142 -8.60 7.06 -8.79
CA ARG A 142 -7.87 5.80 -8.99
C ARG A 142 -6.39 6.07 -9.09
N TYR A 143 -5.63 5.29 -8.34
CA TYR A 143 -4.18 5.33 -8.35
C TYR A 143 -3.64 3.93 -8.62
N ASP A 144 -2.91 3.79 -9.71
CA ASP A 144 -2.18 2.58 -10.09
C ASP A 144 -0.69 2.82 -9.88
N PHE A 145 0.00 1.84 -9.32
CA PHE A 145 1.44 1.90 -9.13
C PHE A 145 2.09 0.56 -9.46
N MET A 146 3.30 0.63 -9.98
CA MET A 146 4.14 -0.53 -10.19
C MET A 146 5.59 -0.18 -9.95
N GLN A 147 6.32 -1.13 -9.42
CA GLN A 147 7.74 -1.02 -9.13
C GLN A 147 8.40 -2.36 -9.39
N TYR A 148 9.56 -2.32 -10.03
CA TYR A 148 10.39 -3.48 -10.29
C TYR A 148 11.80 -3.21 -9.80
N GLU A 149 12.39 -4.20 -9.11
CA GLU A 149 13.74 -4.13 -8.57
C GLU A 149 14.53 -5.37 -9.03
N PRO A 150 15.14 -5.35 -10.22
CA PRO A 150 16.07 -6.36 -10.61
C PRO A 150 17.40 -6.20 -9.86
N LYS A 151 17.93 -7.33 -9.39
CA LYS A 151 19.25 -7.40 -8.75
C LYS A 151 20.03 -8.57 -9.33
N LEU A 152 21.29 -8.32 -9.60
CA LEU A 152 22.25 -9.30 -10.12
C LEU A 152 23.49 -9.24 -9.27
N ILE A 153 23.97 -10.39 -8.82
CA ILE A 153 25.22 -10.55 -8.10
C ILE A 153 26.04 -11.58 -8.85
N TRP A 154 27.24 -11.21 -9.24
CA TRP A 154 28.16 -12.08 -9.94
C TRP A 154 29.48 -12.21 -9.18
N SER A 155 29.82 -13.43 -8.79
CA SER A 155 30.99 -13.76 -7.98
C SER A 155 31.67 -14.98 -8.58
N PRO A 156 32.36 -14.83 -9.75
CA PRO A 156 33.01 -15.95 -10.45
C PRO A 156 34.22 -16.51 -9.71
N LEU A 157 34.84 -15.69 -8.86
CA LEU A 157 36.01 -16.02 -8.06
C LEU A 157 35.77 -15.64 -6.61
N ARG A 158 36.44 -16.33 -5.67
CA ARG A 158 36.35 -16.02 -4.22
C ARG A 158 36.80 -14.60 -3.86
N SER A 159 37.70 -14.02 -4.67
CA SER A 159 38.28 -12.68 -4.48
C SER A 159 37.58 -11.58 -5.26
N PHE A 160 36.59 -11.91 -6.11
CA PHE A 160 35.90 -10.93 -6.94
C PHE A 160 34.40 -11.06 -6.87
N SER A 161 33.71 -9.97 -6.60
CA SER A 161 32.25 -9.87 -6.65
C SER A 161 31.82 -8.54 -7.23
N ALA A 162 30.86 -8.58 -8.14
CA ALA A 162 30.18 -7.42 -8.71
C ALA A 162 28.69 -7.54 -8.46
N SER A 163 28.04 -6.41 -8.18
CA SER A 163 26.59 -6.37 -8.00
C SER A 163 25.98 -5.20 -8.75
N TYR A 164 24.78 -5.46 -9.31
CA TYR A 164 23.94 -4.45 -9.94
C TYR A 164 22.54 -4.52 -9.35
N GLN A 165 21.97 -3.38 -9.05
CA GLN A 165 20.58 -3.25 -8.59
C GLN A 165 20.01 -1.97 -9.21
N ALA A 166 18.77 -2.05 -9.69
CA ALA A 166 18.02 -0.91 -10.19
C ALA A 166 16.61 -0.91 -9.58
N THR A 167 15.99 0.25 -9.51
CA THR A 167 14.57 0.44 -9.17
C THR A 167 13.93 1.18 -10.34
N ILE A 168 12.86 0.62 -10.87
CA ILE A 168 12.11 1.12 -12.03
C ILE A 168 10.66 1.34 -11.63
#